data_9b5ea7b86f797fb93daaab0c19444856
#
_entry.id   9b5ea7b86f797fb93daaab0c19444856
#
_cell.length_a   1.000
_cell.length_b   1.000
_cell.length_c   1.000
_cell.angle_alpha   90.00
_cell.angle_beta   90.00
_cell.angle_gamma   90.00
#
_symmetry.space_group_name_H-M   'P 1'
#
loop_
_entity.id
_entity.type
_entity.pdbx_description
1 polymer ?
#
loop_
_entity_poly.entity_id
_entity_poly.type
_entity_poly.pdbx_seq_one_letter_code
_entity_poly.pdbx_strand_id
1 'polypeptide(L)'
;VKKYKGFSGTTILVEKGAGEKASYTDAAYKEAGANLSSRSDVLKKSDIVLCVKTPPEKDLGSLKKNALLIGLLNPHDAGKNIGKWASSNITTLSMEMVPRITRAQAMDVLSSQANLAGYKAVLDAANHFTRAFPMMMTAAGTIAPARVFVMGAGVAGLQAIATAKRLGAIVSATDVRPAAKEQVASLGANFIAVEDEEFKQAESAGGYAKEMSKEYQAKQAALVEDTLTKQDIVITTALIPGRPAPVLLTKKMVESMKPGSVIVDMAVERGGNCELSESDKVVQKNGVTIIGYKNIPARLATDTSALYAKNIFNLIKLLLDDKGKLNPDWNDEILKGMTITHDGNIVHTLFADAASAKPSSKTTSTAAVKKQAAKKPTSKKTDAKVAKKPKTSKTSKTTKPAKKSG
;
A
#
# COMPACT_ATOMS: atom_id res chain seq x y z
N VAL A 1 -15.49 -11.66 18.03
CA VAL A 1 -16.68 -12.43 18.42
C VAL A 1 -16.97 -12.29 19.91
N LYS A 2 -16.07 -12.69 20.82
CA LYS A 2 -16.32 -12.66 22.28
C LYS A 2 -16.87 -11.31 22.78
N LYS A 3 -16.34 -10.18 22.30
CA LYS A 3 -16.81 -8.85 22.67
C LYS A 3 -18.21 -8.52 22.17
N TYR A 4 -18.60 -9.00 20.99
CA TYR A 4 -19.96 -8.78 20.45
C TYR A 4 -21.04 -9.53 21.22
N LYS A 5 -20.70 -10.61 21.91
CA LYS A 5 -21.62 -11.30 22.81
C LYS A 5 -22.08 -10.45 24.01
N GLY A 6 -21.36 -9.36 24.32
CA GLY A 6 -21.78 -8.40 25.33
C GLY A 6 -23.02 -7.60 24.93
N PHE A 7 -23.34 -7.55 23.62
CA PHE A 7 -24.60 -6.98 23.15
C PHE A 7 -25.68 -8.09 23.17
N SER A 8 -26.59 -8.05 24.11
CA SER A 8 -27.67 -9.04 24.21
C SER A 8 -28.51 -9.00 22.91
N GLY A 9 -28.99 -10.15 22.45
CA GLY A 9 -29.83 -10.24 21.24
C GLY A 9 -29.08 -10.23 19.92
N THR A 10 -27.73 -10.13 19.90
CA THR A 10 -26.97 -10.22 18.65
C THR A 10 -26.66 -11.66 18.26
N THR A 11 -26.82 -11.99 16.98
CA THR A 11 -26.34 -13.23 16.37
C THR A 11 -25.16 -12.96 15.48
N ILE A 12 -24.06 -13.69 15.66
CA ILE A 12 -22.83 -13.49 14.92
C ILE A 12 -22.69 -14.61 13.88
N LEU A 13 -22.76 -14.24 12.61
CA LEU A 13 -22.48 -15.11 11.48
C LEU A 13 -21.07 -14.87 10.96
N VAL A 14 -20.31 -15.93 10.72
CA VAL A 14 -18.97 -15.86 10.13
C VAL A 14 -18.92 -16.75 8.90
N GLU A 15 -18.44 -16.21 7.79
CA GLU A 15 -18.18 -16.99 6.58
C GLU A 15 -17.14 -18.08 6.88
N LYS A 16 -17.40 -19.30 6.45
CA LYS A 16 -16.45 -20.42 6.59
C LYS A 16 -15.12 -20.06 5.94
N GLY A 17 -14.02 -20.31 6.64
CA GLY A 17 -12.67 -20.00 6.21
C GLY A 17 -12.28 -18.50 6.26
N ALA A 18 -13.15 -17.62 6.75
CA ALA A 18 -12.91 -16.17 6.76
C ALA A 18 -11.62 -15.74 7.46
N GLY A 19 -11.20 -16.47 8.49
CA GLY A 19 -10.02 -16.14 9.29
C GLY A 19 -8.77 -16.96 9.00
N GLU A 20 -8.83 -17.97 8.13
CA GLU A 20 -7.75 -18.96 7.95
C GLU A 20 -6.41 -18.31 7.57
N LYS A 21 -6.41 -17.36 6.64
CA LYS A 21 -5.20 -16.63 6.23
C LYS A 21 -4.58 -15.77 7.34
N ALA A 22 -5.34 -15.51 8.40
CA ALA A 22 -4.89 -14.75 9.57
C ALA A 22 -4.75 -15.65 10.81
N SER A 23 -4.71 -16.97 10.64
CA SER A 23 -4.58 -17.98 11.69
C SER A 23 -5.76 -18.03 12.67
N TYR A 24 -6.92 -17.52 12.27
CA TYR A 24 -8.17 -17.64 13.03
C TYR A 24 -9.03 -18.76 12.41
N THR A 25 -9.01 -19.94 13.03
CA THR A 25 -9.70 -21.11 12.50
C THR A 25 -11.23 -21.03 12.68
N ASP A 26 -11.96 -21.75 11.85
CA ASP A 26 -13.40 -21.93 12.00
C ASP A 26 -13.78 -22.49 13.36
N ALA A 27 -12.96 -23.41 13.93
CA ALA A 27 -13.15 -23.95 15.27
C ALA A 27 -13.07 -22.84 16.34
N ALA A 28 -12.07 -21.96 16.25
CA ALA A 28 -11.91 -20.83 17.17
C ALA A 28 -13.09 -19.84 17.09
N TYR A 29 -13.65 -19.62 15.90
CA TYR A 29 -14.86 -18.80 15.75
C TYR A 29 -16.08 -19.45 16.43
N LYS A 30 -16.29 -20.77 16.27
CA LYS A 30 -17.36 -21.50 16.94
C LYS A 30 -17.21 -21.48 18.48
N GLU A 31 -16.02 -21.75 18.97
CA GLU A 31 -15.69 -21.70 20.40
C GLU A 31 -15.96 -20.30 20.97
N ALA A 32 -15.63 -19.25 20.23
CA ALA A 32 -15.94 -17.87 20.58
C ALA A 32 -17.46 -17.57 20.53
N GLY A 33 -18.28 -18.47 19.97
CA GLY A 33 -19.74 -18.42 19.91
C GLY A 33 -20.31 -17.79 18.65
N ALA A 34 -19.60 -17.87 17.53
CA ALA A 34 -20.14 -17.54 16.23
C ALA A 34 -20.76 -18.75 15.53
N ASN A 35 -21.75 -18.49 14.68
CA ASN A 35 -22.32 -19.46 13.78
C ASN A 35 -21.59 -19.38 12.43
N LEU A 36 -20.99 -20.49 11.99
CA LEU A 36 -20.37 -20.56 10.67
C LEU A 36 -21.44 -20.72 9.60
N SER A 37 -21.33 -19.94 8.54
CA SER A 37 -22.30 -19.90 7.47
C SER A 37 -21.63 -19.82 6.09
N SER A 38 -22.40 -20.06 5.04
CA SER A 38 -21.95 -19.76 3.68
C SER A 38 -21.83 -18.24 3.48
N ARG A 39 -20.98 -17.81 2.56
CA ARG A 39 -20.89 -16.40 2.14
C ARG A 39 -22.26 -15.82 1.78
N SER A 40 -23.04 -16.56 0.99
CA SER A 40 -24.39 -16.13 0.58
C SER A 40 -25.32 -15.92 1.77
N ASP A 41 -25.28 -16.81 2.77
CA ASP A 41 -26.11 -16.65 3.96
C ASP A 41 -25.68 -15.48 4.82
N VAL A 42 -24.36 -15.26 4.99
CA VAL A 42 -23.85 -14.08 5.72
C VAL A 42 -24.37 -12.81 5.06
N LEU A 43 -24.27 -12.68 3.75
CA LEU A 43 -24.71 -11.47 3.04
C LEU A 43 -26.24 -11.27 3.11
N LYS A 44 -27.02 -12.33 2.95
CA LYS A 44 -28.49 -12.25 2.91
C LYS A 44 -29.16 -12.06 4.26
N LYS A 45 -28.56 -12.57 5.33
CA LYS A 45 -29.20 -12.63 6.66
C LYS A 45 -28.73 -11.56 7.63
N SER A 46 -27.55 -10.94 7.36
CA SER A 46 -26.97 -9.99 8.30
C SER A 46 -27.54 -8.58 8.15
N ASP A 47 -27.85 -7.95 9.27
CA ASP A 47 -28.21 -6.53 9.33
C ASP A 47 -26.98 -5.64 9.21
N ILE A 48 -25.83 -6.11 9.73
CA ILE A 48 -24.54 -5.45 9.64
C ILE A 48 -23.54 -6.44 9.04
N VAL A 49 -22.94 -6.09 7.91
CA VAL A 49 -21.88 -6.85 7.26
C VAL A 49 -20.55 -6.16 7.49
N LEU A 50 -19.63 -6.85 8.14
CA LEU A 50 -18.27 -6.39 8.37
C LEU A 50 -17.35 -7.06 7.37
N CYS A 51 -16.53 -6.29 6.66
CA CYS A 51 -15.59 -6.81 5.69
C CYS A 51 -14.23 -6.09 5.79
N VAL A 52 -13.17 -6.72 5.30
CA VAL A 52 -11.87 -6.05 5.16
C VAL A 52 -11.87 -5.18 3.91
N LYS A 53 -12.26 -5.72 2.77
CA LYS A 53 -12.40 -5.01 1.50
C LYS A 53 -13.84 -5.10 1.00
N THR A 54 -14.24 -4.14 0.20
CA THR A 54 -15.54 -4.14 -0.49
C THR A 54 -15.81 -5.51 -1.13
N PRO A 55 -16.96 -6.13 -0.84
CA PRO A 55 -17.38 -7.35 -1.53
C PRO A 55 -17.41 -7.15 -3.06
N PRO A 56 -17.12 -8.17 -3.87
CA PRO A 56 -17.28 -8.11 -5.32
C PRO A 56 -18.69 -7.67 -5.72
N GLU A 57 -18.82 -6.97 -6.84
CA GLU A 57 -20.11 -6.42 -7.30
C GLU A 57 -21.23 -7.46 -7.36
N LYS A 58 -20.92 -8.68 -7.79
CA LYS A 58 -21.88 -9.80 -7.84
C LYS A 58 -22.48 -10.17 -6.48
N ASP A 59 -21.78 -9.88 -5.39
CA ASP A 59 -22.19 -10.20 -4.03
C ASP A 59 -22.99 -9.06 -3.39
N LEU A 60 -22.80 -7.81 -3.85
CA LEU A 60 -23.51 -6.64 -3.32
C LEU A 60 -25.03 -6.73 -3.51
N GLY A 61 -25.47 -7.29 -4.63
CA GLY A 61 -26.89 -7.57 -4.88
C GLY A 61 -27.51 -8.64 -3.98
N SER A 62 -26.70 -9.35 -3.19
CA SER A 62 -27.15 -10.35 -2.23
C SER A 62 -27.28 -9.80 -0.82
N LEU A 63 -26.88 -8.55 -0.56
CA LEU A 63 -27.03 -7.94 0.74
C LEU A 63 -28.51 -7.74 1.09
N LYS A 64 -28.82 -7.95 2.37
CA LYS A 64 -30.16 -7.65 2.90
C LYS A 64 -30.50 -6.18 2.65
N LYS A 65 -31.73 -5.88 2.23
CA LYS A 65 -32.20 -4.51 2.10
C LYS A 65 -32.05 -3.76 3.43
N ASN A 66 -31.58 -2.54 3.41
CA ASN A 66 -31.27 -1.71 4.57
C ASN A 66 -30.11 -2.22 5.43
N ALA A 67 -29.30 -3.17 4.93
CA ALA A 67 -28.11 -3.58 5.65
C ALA A 67 -27.06 -2.47 5.73
N LEU A 68 -26.26 -2.50 6.82
CA LEU A 68 -25.06 -1.70 6.95
C LEU A 68 -23.87 -2.51 6.42
N LEU A 69 -23.11 -1.92 5.51
CA LEU A 69 -21.85 -2.48 5.02
C LEU A 69 -20.68 -1.63 5.56
N ILE A 70 -19.81 -2.23 6.35
CA ILE A 70 -18.70 -1.55 7.04
C ILE A 70 -17.38 -2.21 6.65
N GLY A 71 -16.43 -1.42 6.17
CA GLY A 71 -15.12 -1.92 5.78
C GLY A 71 -14.23 -0.88 5.13
N LEU A 72 -13.11 -1.34 4.58
CA LEU A 72 -12.27 -0.54 3.68
C LEU A 72 -12.92 -0.54 2.30
N LEU A 73 -13.79 0.43 2.06
CA LEU A 73 -14.64 0.48 0.87
C LEU A 73 -14.01 1.22 -0.30
N ASN A 74 -12.88 1.90 -0.05
CA ASN A 74 -12.12 2.68 -1.02
C ASN A 74 -13.00 3.63 -1.85
N PRO A 75 -13.75 4.54 -1.22
CA PRO A 75 -14.78 5.34 -1.90
C PRO A 75 -14.20 6.24 -3.00
N HIS A 76 -12.95 6.69 -2.89
CA HIS A 76 -12.29 7.49 -3.93
C HIS A 76 -12.15 6.76 -5.27
N ASP A 77 -12.03 5.43 -5.26
CA ASP A 77 -11.93 4.61 -6.47
C ASP A 77 -13.24 3.88 -6.79
N ALA A 78 -14.22 3.94 -5.88
CA ALA A 78 -15.47 3.20 -6.02
C ALA A 78 -16.36 3.73 -7.19
N GLY A 79 -16.22 5.02 -7.55
CA GLY A 79 -16.89 5.61 -8.69
C GLY A 79 -18.39 5.26 -8.76
N LYS A 80 -18.83 4.65 -9.86
CA LYS A 80 -20.23 4.24 -10.07
C LYS A 80 -20.76 3.25 -9.04
N ASN A 81 -19.93 2.53 -8.31
CA ASN A 81 -20.41 1.59 -7.30
C ASN A 81 -21.09 2.32 -6.14
N ILE A 82 -20.69 3.56 -5.83
CA ILE A 82 -21.35 4.36 -4.80
C ILE A 82 -22.83 4.54 -5.16
N GLY A 83 -23.13 4.89 -6.42
CA GLY A 83 -24.53 5.01 -6.89
C GLY A 83 -25.31 3.69 -6.80
N LYS A 84 -24.66 2.55 -7.06
CA LYS A 84 -25.28 1.23 -6.90
C LYS A 84 -25.56 0.90 -5.44
N TRP A 85 -24.66 1.24 -4.52
CA TRP A 85 -24.90 1.06 -3.08
C TRP A 85 -26.11 1.87 -2.63
N ALA A 86 -26.20 3.13 -3.03
CA ALA A 86 -27.36 3.97 -2.74
C ALA A 86 -28.66 3.38 -3.33
N SER A 87 -28.70 3.07 -4.64
CA SER A 87 -29.90 2.54 -5.30
C SER A 87 -30.36 1.19 -4.75
N SER A 88 -29.44 0.40 -4.16
CA SER A 88 -29.76 -0.86 -3.46
C SER A 88 -30.21 -0.63 -2.01
N ASN A 89 -30.33 0.61 -1.58
CA ASN A 89 -30.66 0.99 -0.21
C ASN A 89 -29.75 0.37 0.85
N ILE A 90 -28.44 0.31 0.58
CA ILE A 90 -27.41 -0.15 1.48
C ILE A 90 -26.79 1.07 2.15
N THR A 91 -26.72 1.08 3.48
CA THR A 91 -25.95 2.08 4.21
C THR A 91 -24.50 1.66 4.27
N THR A 92 -23.58 2.48 3.77
CA THR A 92 -22.15 2.15 3.73
C THR A 92 -21.34 3.09 4.60
N LEU A 93 -20.52 2.51 5.49
CA LEU A 93 -19.56 3.22 6.33
C LEU A 93 -18.15 2.80 5.94
N SER A 94 -17.38 3.77 5.44
CA SER A 94 -15.98 3.53 5.01
C SER A 94 -15.02 3.80 6.16
N MET A 95 -14.27 2.78 6.55
CA MET A 95 -13.29 2.87 7.64
C MET A 95 -12.13 3.83 7.32
N GLU A 96 -11.82 4.05 6.05
CA GLU A 96 -10.81 5.03 5.61
C GLU A 96 -11.24 6.48 5.83
N MET A 97 -12.54 6.71 6.03
CA MET A 97 -13.11 8.04 6.17
C MET A 97 -13.31 8.46 7.63
N VAL A 98 -12.78 7.68 8.58
CA VAL A 98 -12.79 8.04 10.01
C VAL A 98 -12.15 9.43 10.20
N PRO A 99 -12.86 10.39 10.81
CA PRO A 99 -12.32 11.73 11.02
C PRO A 99 -11.14 11.72 12.00
N ARG A 100 -10.18 12.61 11.79
CA ARG A 100 -8.96 12.71 12.61
C ARG A 100 -9.20 13.53 13.86
N ILE A 101 -10.04 13.02 14.75
CA ILE A 101 -10.38 13.61 16.05
C ILE A 101 -10.03 12.65 17.18
N THR A 102 -9.80 13.18 18.38
CA THR A 102 -9.35 12.39 19.54
C THR A 102 -10.29 11.23 19.85
N ARG A 103 -11.61 11.44 19.81
CA ARG A 103 -12.62 10.43 20.09
C ARG A 103 -12.62 9.27 19.06
N ALA A 104 -12.15 9.50 17.85
CA ALA A 104 -12.11 8.52 16.76
C ALA A 104 -10.78 7.74 16.67
N GLN A 105 -9.75 8.09 17.43
CA GLN A 105 -8.43 7.46 17.35
C GLN A 105 -8.46 5.94 17.46
N ALA A 106 -9.32 5.39 18.34
CA ALA A 106 -9.45 3.94 18.49
C ALA A 106 -10.10 3.25 17.28
N MET A 107 -10.68 4.01 16.36
CA MET A 107 -11.30 3.55 15.11
C MET A 107 -10.39 3.78 13.90
N ASP A 108 -9.26 4.50 14.04
CA ASP A 108 -8.35 4.85 12.96
C ASP A 108 -7.62 3.61 12.41
N VAL A 109 -8.23 3.04 11.38
CA VAL A 109 -7.71 1.86 10.69
C VAL A 109 -6.49 2.22 9.84
N LEU A 110 -6.43 3.44 9.28
CA LEU A 110 -5.29 3.83 8.45
C LEU A 110 -4.01 3.85 9.28
N SER A 111 -4.04 4.42 10.49
CA SER A 111 -2.90 4.43 11.39
C SER A 111 -2.53 3.04 11.89
N SER A 112 -3.50 2.21 12.27
CA SER A 112 -3.21 0.86 12.77
C SER A 112 -2.56 -0.03 11.71
N GLN A 113 -3.01 0.06 10.47
CA GLN A 113 -2.45 -0.72 9.35
C GLN A 113 -1.12 -0.14 8.85
N ALA A 114 -1.01 1.18 8.74
CA ALA A 114 0.22 1.85 8.33
C ALA A 114 1.39 1.56 9.29
N ASN A 115 1.13 1.51 10.59
CA ASN A 115 2.14 1.15 11.58
C ASN A 115 2.78 -0.22 11.28
N LEU A 116 1.94 -1.26 11.13
CA LEU A 116 2.41 -2.61 10.81
C LEU A 116 3.04 -2.70 9.42
N ALA A 117 2.55 -1.91 8.45
CA ALA A 117 3.14 -1.83 7.12
C ALA A 117 4.57 -1.27 7.16
N GLY A 118 4.82 -0.21 7.94
CA GLY A 118 6.15 0.35 8.12
C GLY A 118 7.13 -0.63 8.76
N TYR A 119 6.68 -1.37 9.78
CA TYR A 119 7.47 -2.45 10.37
C TYR A 119 7.81 -3.53 9.33
N LYS A 120 6.79 -4.01 8.60
CA LYS A 120 6.99 -5.09 7.62
C LYS A 120 7.86 -4.68 6.44
N ALA A 121 7.77 -3.43 5.98
CA ALA A 121 8.62 -2.91 4.92
C ALA A 121 10.11 -3.02 5.25
N VAL A 122 10.50 -2.73 6.50
CA VAL A 122 11.89 -2.90 6.94
C VAL A 122 12.31 -4.37 6.94
N LEU A 123 11.44 -5.27 7.40
CA LEU A 123 11.73 -6.72 7.39
C LEU A 123 11.79 -7.28 5.96
N ASP A 124 10.95 -6.80 5.06
CA ASP A 124 11.01 -7.19 3.65
C ASP A 124 12.32 -6.68 3.00
N ALA A 125 12.73 -5.44 3.31
CA ALA A 125 14.04 -4.92 2.90
C ALA A 125 15.18 -5.78 3.44
N ALA A 126 15.15 -6.12 4.73
CA ALA A 126 16.19 -6.93 5.38
C ALA A 126 16.30 -8.33 4.75
N ASN A 127 15.17 -8.92 4.36
CA ASN A 127 15.16 -10.24 3.71
C ASN A 127 15.81 -10.25 2.30
N HIS A 128 15.79 -9.11 1.61
CA HIS A 128 16.37 -8.95 0.28
C HIS A 128 17.76 -8.31 0.30
N PHE A 129 18.15 -7.70 1.41
CA PHE A 129 19.46 -7.06 1.58
C PHE A 129 20.53 -8.09 1.93
N THR A 130 21.63 -8.11 1.20
CA THR A 130 22.67 -9.14 1.31
C THR A 130 23.74 -8.85 2.35
N ARG A 131 23.58 -7.77 3.15
CA ARG A 131 24.48 -7.37 4.22
C ARG A 131 23.76 -7.32 5.56
N ALA A 132 24.54 -7.29 6.66
CA ALA A 132 24.01 -7.11 8.00
C ALA A 132 23.44 -5.69 8.21
N PHE A 133 22.40 -5.57 9.03
CA PHE A 133 21.87 -4.27 9.46
C PHE A 133 22.75 -3.60 10.52
N PRO A 134 23.11 -4.28 11.65
CA PRO A 134 23.92 -3.68 12.69
C PRO A 134 25.39 -3.65 12.32
N MET A 135 26.14 -2.78 12.97
CA MET A 135 27.58 -2.92 13.07
C MET A 135 27.93 -4.20 13.82
N MET A 136 28.85 -4.97 13.28
CA MET A 136 29.38 -6.16 13.94
C MET A 136 30.91 -6.18 13.88
N MET A 137 31.54 -6.63 14.96
CA MET A 137 32.98 -6.83 15.02
C MET A 137 33.28 -8.31 15.11
N THR A 138 34.22 -8.77 14.27
CA THR A 138 34.70 -10.14 14.24
C THR A 138 36.23 -10.14 14.26
N ALA A 139 36.85 -11.29 14.52
CA ALA A 139 38.29 -11.42 14.40
C ALA A 139 38.81 -11.13 12.98
N ALA A 140 37.95 -11.30 11.96
CA ALA A 140 38.28 -11.02 10.55
C ALA A 140 38.07 -9.55 10.17
N GLY A 141 37.49 -8.71 11.03
CA GLY A 141 37.25 -7.30 10.79
C GLY A 141 35.85 -6.81 11.19
N THR A 142 35.59 -5.54 10.90
CA THR A 142 34.36 -4.86 11.24
C THR A 142 33.42 -4.79 10.04
N ILE A 143 32.14 -5.11 10.26
CA ILE A 143 31.05 -4.91 9.31
C ILE A 143 30.38 -3.57 9.66
N ALA A 144 30.39 -2.63 8.71
CA ALA A 144 29.71 -1.34 8.89
C ALA A 144 28.18 -1.52 8.88
N PRO A 145 27.43 -0.72 9.68
CA PRO A 145 25.98 -0.78 9.73
C PRO A 145 25.35 -0.35 8.41
N ALA A 146 24.18 -0.91 8.10
CA ALA A 146 23.37 -0.49 6.96
C ALA A 146 22.89 0.96 7.11
N ARG A 147 22.83 1.68 6.00
CA ARG A 147 22.28 3.03 5.91
C ARG A 147 20.88 2.97 5.30
N VAL A 148 19.88 3.39 6.07
CA VAL A 148 18.47 3.36 5.66
C VAL A 148 17.96 4.79 5.51
N PHE A 149 17.34 5.07 4.39
CA PHE A 149 16.68 6.34 4.12
C PHE A 149 15.18 6.16 3.97
N VAL A 150 14.40 6.84 4.81
CA VAL A 150 12.94 6.79 4.80
C VAL A 150 12.38 8.08 4.21
N MET A 151 11.61 7.97 3.14
CA MET A 151 10.98 9.10 2.46
C MET A 151 9.48 9.14 2.78
N GLY A 152 9.12 10.09 3.64
CA GLY A 152 7.83 10.23 4.29
C GLY A 152 7.89 9.78 5.75
N ALA A 153 7.64 10.71 6.68
CA ALA A 153 7.64 10.49 8.13
C ALA A 153 6.21 10.50 8.71
N GLY A 154 5.25 9.92 7.99
CA GLY A 154 3.93 9.58 8.53
C GLY A 154 3.99 8.35 9.44
N VAL A 155 2.85 7.80 9.84
CA VAL A 155 2.79 6.63 10.75
C VAL A 155 3.64 5.47 10.26
N ALA A 156 3.55 5.13 8.97
CA ALA A 156 4.35 4.05 8.38
C ALA A 156 5.85 4.39 8.39
N GLY A 157 6.22 5.61 8.00
CA GLY A 157 7.60 6.05 7.95
C GLY A 157 8.25 6.10 9.34
N LEU A 158 7.57 6.67 10.33
CA LEU A 158 8.07 6.69 11.71
C LEU A 158 8.26 5.29 12.27
N GLN A 159 7.34 4.36 11.99
CA GLN A 159 7.52 2.98 12.40
C GLN A 159 8.66 2.28 11.65
N ALA A 160 8.85 2.57 10.35
CA ALA A 160 10.00 2.08 9.59
C ALA A 160 11.31 2.59 10.18
N ILE A 161 11.40 3.87 10.52
CA ILE A 161 12.55 4.48 11.20
C ILE A 161 12.84 3.75 12.52
N ALA A 162 11.83 3.60 13.39
CA ALA A 162 11.97 2.93 14.67
C ALA A 162 12.43 1.46 14.51
N THR A 163 11.90 0.76 13.53
CA THR A 163 12.24 -0.65 13.26
C THR A 163 13.67 -0.78 12.73
N ALA A 164 14.06 0.04 11.74
CA ALA A 164 15.43 0.02 11.20
C ALA A 164 16.48 0.40 12.26
N LYS A 165 16.17 1.36 13.14
CA LYS A 165 17.01 1.70 14.29
C LYS A 165 17.18 0.52 15.24
N ARG A 166 16.10 -0.19 15.59
CA ARG A 166 16.16 -1.39 16.43
C ARG A 166 17.00 -2.51 15.83
N LEU A 167 17.02 -2.62 14.50
CA LEU A 167 17.90 -3.56 13.79
C LEU A 167 19.35 -3.09 13.70
N GLY A 168 19.68 -1.90 14.23
CA GLY A 168 21.03 -1.36 14.30
C GLY A 168 21.49 -0.57 13.08
N ALA A 169 20.59 -0.18 12.20
CA ALA A 169 20.90 0.67 11.04
C ALA A 169 21.17 2.13 11.44
N ILE A 170 21.96 2.84 10.63
CA ILE A 170 22.03 4.30 10.61
C ILE A 170 20.87 4.80 9.76
N VAL A 171 19.92 5.54 10.37
CA VAL A 171 18.70 5.95 9.71
C VAL A 171 18.68 7.44 9.46
N SER A 172 18.33 7.82 8.25
CA SER A 172 17.96 9.17 7.83
C SER A 172 16.54 9.17 7.29
N ALA A 173 15.86 10.31 7.37
CA ALA A 173 14.50 10.45 6.83
C ALA A 173 14.27 11.84 6.26
N THR A 174 13.32 11.94 5.33
CA THR A 174 12.83 13.21 4.80
C THR A 174 11.31 13.25 4.83
N ASP A 175 10.75 14.42 5.04
CA ASP A 175 9.33 14.73 4.90
C ASP A 175 9.19 16.19 4.46
N VAL A 176 8.09 16.51 3.79
CA VAL A 176 7.78 17.87 3.36
C VAL A 176 7.20 18.74 4.49
N ARG A 177 6.87 18.15 5.63
CA ARG A 177 6.30 18.84 6.79
C ARG A 177 7.38 19.17 7.83
N PRO A 178 7.52 20.43 8.25
CA PRO A 178 8.48 20.83 9.28
C PRO A 178 8.33 20.08 10.60
N ALA A 179 7.10 19.83 11.05
CA ALA A 179 6.81 19.10 12.29
C ALA A 179 7.35 17.66 12.29
N ALA A 180 7.58 17.06 11.14
CA ALA A 180 8.17 15.73 11.03
C ALA A 180 9.63 15.68 11.49
N LYS A 181 10.35 16.80 11.46
CA LYS A 181 11.76 16.89 11.86
C LYS A 181 11.95 16.46 13.32
N GLU A 182 11.15 17.01 14.24
CA GLU A 182 11.21 16.66 15.66
C GLU A 182 10.84 15.19 15.90
N GLN A 183 9.80 14.69 15.20
CA GLN A 183 9.39 13.30 15.29
C GLN A 183 10.48 12.32 14.84
N VAL A 184 11.18 12.63 13.74
CA VAL A 184 12.31 11.86 13.23
C VAL A 184 13.48 11.88 14.22
N ALA A 185 13.83 13.07 14.73
CA ALA A 185 14.92 13.25 15.70
C ALA A 185 14.65 12.51 17.00
N SER A 186 13.39 12.48 17.48
CA SER A 186 13.00 11.76 18.70
C SER A 186 13.21 10.24 18.60
N LEU A 187 13.19 9.68 17.37
CA LEU A 187 13.51 8.29 17.10
C LEU A 187 15.01 8.03 16.88
N GLY A 188 15.86 9.06 17.05
CA GLY A 188 17.31 8.98 16.87
C GLY A 188 17.75 8.85 15.42
N ALA A 189 16.95 9.35 14.46
CA ALA A 189 17.29 9.41 13.04
C ALA A 189 17.65 10.84 12.61
N ASN A 190 18.42 10.97 11.52
CA ASN A 190 18.79 12.26 10.96
C ASN A 190 17.70 12.75 9.99
N PHE A 191 17.27 13.99 10.14
CA PHE A 191 16.34 14.59 9.20
C PHE A 191 17.09 15.25 8.04
N ILE A 192 16.66 14.99 6.79
CA ILE A 192 17.28 15.48 5.57
C ILE A 192 16.26 16.33 4.80
N ALA A 193 16.45 17.64 4.80
CA ALA A 193 15.62 18.57 4.03
C ALA A 193 16.40 19.85 3.72
N VAL A 194 15.98 20.57 2.69
CA VAL A 194 16.37 21.96 2.48
C VAL A 194 15.56 22.80 3.50
N GLU A 195 16.25 23.35 4.49
CA GLU A 195 15.61 24.08 5.59
C GLU A 195 15.68 25.59 5.34
N ASP A 196 14.95 26.07 4.34
CA ASP A 196 14.78 27.50 4.06
C ASP A 196 13.45 28.05 4.66
N GLU A 197 13.16 29.31 4.41
CA GLU A 197 11.94 29.96 4.91
C GLU A 197 10.67 29.35 4.30
N GLU A 198 10.72 28.85 3.07
CA GLU A 198 9.59 28.17 2.43
C GLU A 198 9.26 26.85 3.15
N PHE A 199 10.29 26.09 3.53
CA PHE A 199 10.11 24.86 4.29
C PHE A 199 9.46 25.14 5.65
N LYS A 200 9.92 26.17 6.39
CA LYS A 200 9.34 26.52 7.69
C LYS A 200 7.85 26.84 7.64
N GLN A 201 7.36 27.34 6.49
CA GLN A 201 5.96 27.71 6.25
C GLN A 201 5.17 26.63 5.51
N ALA A 202 5.76 25.45 5.27
CA ALA A 202 5.17 24.41 4.44
C ALA A 202 3.97 23.68 5.06
N GLU A 203 3.72 23.84 6.36
CA GLU A 203 2.63 23.14 7.04
C GLU A 203 1.31 23.90 6.94
N SER A 204 0.25 23.20 6.58
CA SER A 204 -1.12 23.73 6.60
C SER A 204 -1.79 23.44 7.94
N ALA A 205 -2.84 24.21 8.28
CA ALA A 205 -3.61 24.01 9.52
C ALA A 205 -4.20 22.59 9.69
N GLY A 206 -4.29 21.82 8.61
CA GLY A 206 -4.74 20.41 8.61
C GLY A 206 -3.61 19.37 8.77
N GLY A 207 -2.35 19.78 9.00
CA GLY A 207 -1.21 18.89 9.12
C GLY A 207 -0.74 18.26 7.80
N TYR A 208 -1.20 18.79 6.66
CA TYR A 208 -0.70 18.43 5.32
C TYR A 208 0.30 19.48 4.83
N ALA A 209 1.26 19.03 4.02
CA ALA A 209 2.18 19.95 3.38
C ALA A 209 1.47 20.82 2.34
N LYS A 210 1.88 22.09 2.24
CA LYS A 210 1.54 22.95 1.11
C LYS A 210 2.33 22.50 -0.11
N GLU A 211 1.83 22.84 -1.29
CA GLU A 211 2.60 22.68 -2.52
C GLU A 211 3.78 23.65 -2.52
N MET A 212 4.99 23.10 -2.65
CA MET A 212 6.24 23.84 -2.61
C MET A 212 6.57 24.42 -3.98
N SER A 213 7.31 25.53 -4.01
CA SER A 213 7.79 26.11 -5.26
C SER A 213 8.63 25.13 -6.08
N LYS A 214 8.68 25.33 -7.39
CA LYS A 214 9.52 24.51 -8.29
C LYS A 214 11.00 24.63 -7.93
N GLU A 215 11.42 25.80 -7.46
CA GLU A 215 12.79 26.05 -7.04
C GLU A 215 13.15 25.22 -5.79
N TYR A 216 12.27 25.22 -4.78
CA TYR A 216 12.43 24.37 -3.60
C TYR A 216 12.45 22.90 -3.98
N GLN A 217 11.50 22.45 -4.80
CA GLN A 217 11.43 21.06 -5.25
C GLN A 217 12.71 20.62 -5.96
N ALA A 218 13.33 21.49 -6.78
CA ALA A 218 14.59 21.20 -7.46
C ALA A 218 15.76 21.07 -6.46
N LYS A 219 15.87 21.98 -5.49
CA LYS A 219 16.89 21.92 -4.42
C LYS A 219 16.73 20.63 -3.58
N GLN A 220 15.51 20.32 -3.20
CA GLN A 220 15.20 19.11 -2.41
C GLN A 220 15.51 17.84 -3.21
N ALA A 221 15.17 17.80 -4.49
CA ALA A 221 15.50 16.67 -5.37
C ALA A 221 17.01 16.45 -5.49
N ALA A 222 17.80 17.52 -5.63
CA ALA A 222 19.26 17.43 -5.69
C ALA A 222 19.86 16.91 -4.36
N LEU A 223 19.35 17.38 -3.22
CA LEU A 223 19.76 16.90 -1.90
C LEU A 223 19.43 15.42 -1.70
N VAL A 224 18.25 14.99 -2.17
CA VAL A 224 17.82 13.58 -2.13
C VAL A 224 18.72 12.74 -3.04
N GLU A 225 19.02 13.18 -4.28
CA GLU A 225 19.90 12.47 -5.22
C GLU A 225 21.29 12.24 -4.61
N ASP A 226 21.92 13.26 -4.01
CA ASP A 226 23.20 13.11 -3.30
C ASP A 226 23.09 12.13 -2.11
N THR A 227 22.02 12.22 -1.35
CA THR A 227 21.78 11.35 -0.20
C THR A 227 21.69 9.88 -0.64
N LEU A 228 20.95 9.58 -1.71
CA LEU A 228 20.71 8.23 -2.22
C LEU A 228 21.99 7.49 -2.59
N THR A 229 23.01 8.18 -3.11
CA THR A 229 24.31 7.54 -3.45
C THR A 229 25.00 6.89 -2.26
N LYS A 230 24.64 7.30 -1.04
CA LYS A 230 25.25 6.86 0.22
C LYS A 230 24.38 5.83 0.95
N GLN A 231 23.15 5.58 0.48
CA GLN A 231 22.20 4.68 1.15
C GLN A 231 22.34 3.23 0.64
N ASP A 232 21.99 2.32 1.52
CA ASP A 232 21.91 0.89 1.23
C ASP A 232 20.44 0.46 1.05
N ILE A 233 19.53 1.09 1.79
CA ILE A 233 18.09 0.78 1.75
C ILE A 233 17.29 2.09 1.70
N VAL A 234 16.26 2.12 0.86
CA VAL A 234 15.30 3.22 0.77
C VAL A 234 13.89 2.69 0.97
N ILE A 235 13.11 3.36 1.81
CA ILE A 235 11.70 3.04 2.04
C ILE A 235 10.87 4.27 1.73
N THR A 236 9.97 4.19 0.76
CA THR A 236 9.10 5.31 0.38
C THR A 236 7.69 5.07 0.85
N THR A 237 7.08 6.10 1.47
CA THR A 237 5.77 5.99 2.13
C THR A 237 4.80 7.13 1.77
N ALA A 238 5.12 7.95 0.74
CA ALA A 238 4.32 9.12 0.42
C ALA A 238 3.04 8.73 -0.33
N LEU A 239 1.90 9.02 0.29
CA LEU A 239 0.58 8.80 -0.25
C LEU A 239 -0.29 10.04 -0.06
N ILE A 240 -1.08 10.36 -1.09
CA ILE A 240 -2.08 11.43 -1.05
C ILE A 240 -3.46 10.79 -1.24
N PRO A 241 -4.38 10.92 -0.28
CA PRO A 241 -5.72 10.33 -0.40
C PRO A 241 -6.42 10.75 -1.70
N GLY A 242 -6.99 9.78 -2.42
CA GLY A 242 -7.74 10.02 -3.64
C GLY A 242 -6.92 10.46 -4.87
N ARG A 243 -5.59 10.52 -4.77
CA ARG A 243 -4.68 10.90 -5.88
C ARG A 243 -3.62 9.84 -6.14
N PRO A 244 -3.02 9.81 -7.33
CA PRO A 244 -1.81 9.03 -7.58
C PRO A 244 -0.70 9.41 -6.60
N ALA A 245 0.13 8.44 -6.24
CA ALA A 245 1.30 8.69 -5.40
C ALA A 245 2.30 9.62 -6.13
N PRO A 246 2.95 10.55 -5.42
CA PRO A 246 3.98 11.37 -6.02
C PRO A 246 5.21 10.52 -6.35
N VAL A 247 5.85 10.79 -7.48
CA VAL A 247 7.15 10.20 -7.81
C VAL A 247 8.22 10.88 -6.98
N LEU A 248 8.91 10.12 -6.14
CA LEU A 248 10.02 10.58 -5.29
C LEU A 248 11.37 10.11 -5.81
N LEU A 249 11.40 8.94 -6.47
CA LEU A 249 12.58 8.29 -7.01
C LEU A 249 12.45 8.15 -8.51
N THR A 250 13.19 8.98 -9.23
CA THR A 250 13.30 8.87 -10.70
C THR A 250 14.19 7.69 -11.09
N LYS A 251 14.07 7.25 -12.33
CA LYS A 251 14.97 6.24 -12.89
C LYS A 251 16.45 6.61 -12.69
N LYS A 252 16.83 7.87 -12.95
CA LYS A 252 18.20 8.37 -12.79
C LYS A 252 18.69 8.22 -11.34
N MET A 253 17.84 8.57 -10.36
CA MET A 253 18.17 8.43 -8.94
C MET A 253 18.37 6.96 -8.54
N VAL A 254 17.55 6.05 -9.03
CA VAL A 254 17.74 4.60 -8.79
C VAL A 254 19.05 4.11 -9.40
N GLU A 255 19.37 4.55 -10.62
CA GLU A 255 20.61 4.18 -11.32
C GLU A 255 21.89 4.73 -10.64
N SER A 256 21.77 5.78 -9.80
CA SER A 256 22.89 6.33 -9.02
C SER A 256 23.15 5.59 -7.70
N MET A 257 22.26 4.70 -7.28
CA MET A 257 22.42 3.91 -6.06
C MET A 257 23.46 2.80 -6.24
N LYS A 258 24.01 2.35 -5.12
CA LYS A 258 25.00 1.25 -5.12
C LYS A 258 24.35 -0.06 -5.57
N PRO A 259 25.04 -0.91 -6.37
CA PRO A 259 24.61 -2.30 -6.56
C PRO A 259 24.45 -3.03 -5.23
N GLY A 260 23.40 -3.83 -5.11
CA GLY A 260 23.00 -4.49 -3.86
C GLY A 260 22.12 -3.68 -2.95
N SER A 261 21.83 -2.41 -3.30
CA SER A 261 20.84 -1.61 -2.57
C SER A 261 19.41 -2.13 -2.75
N VAL A 262 18.54 -1.80 -1.80
CA VAL A 262 17.13 -2.24 -1.79
C VAL A 262 16.21 -1.03 -1.67
N ILE A 263 15.18 -0.98 -2.48
CA ILE A 263 14.08 -0.01 -2.39
C ILE A 263 12.80 -0.76 -2.03
N VAL A 264 12.04 -0.25 -1.05
CA VAL A 264 10.68 -0.70 -0.77
C VAL A 264 9.73 0.44 -1.07
N ASP A 265 8.93 0.28 -2.11
CA ASP A 265 7.91 1.23 -2.51
C ASP A 265 6.56 0.84 -1.91
N MET A 266 6.17 1.52 -0.82
CA MET A 266 4.92 1.24 -0.13
C MET A 266 3.69 1.89 -0.80
N ALA A 267 3.92 2.72 -1.83
CA ALA A 267 2.86 3.45 -2.53
C ALA A 267 2.45 2.80 -3.87
N VAL A 268 2.96 1.62 -4.18
CA VAL A 268 2.79 0.96 -5.49
C VAL A 268 1.33 0.74 -5.90
N GLU A 269 0.41 0.57 -4.94
CA GLU A 269 -1.03 0.45 -5.22
C GLU A 269 -1.64 1.75 -5.79
N ARG A 270 -0.97 2.88 -5.62
CA ARG A 270 -1.36 4.21 -6.11
C ARG A 270 -0.42 4.76 -7.20
N GLY A 271 0.27 3.89 -7.90
CA GLY A 271 1.20 4.25 -8.97
C GLY A 271 2.66 4.20 -8.57
N GLY A 272 2.96 4.22 -7.28
CA GLY A 272 4.32 4.11 -6.72
C GLY A 272 5.03 5.46 -6.54
N ASN A 273 5.94 5.47 -5.58
CA ASN A 273 6.87 6.57 -5.37
C ASN A 273 8.18 6.41 -6.18
N CYS A 274 8.42 5.26 -6.78
CA CYS A 274 9.59 4.96 -7.58
C CYS A 274 9.17 4.62 -9.01
N GLU A 275 9.74 5.32 -10.01
CA GLU A 275 9.41 5.12 -11.44
C GLU A 275 9.64 3.69 -11.93
N LEU A 276 10.56 2.97 -11.31
CA LEU A 276 10.92 1.60 -11.71
C LEU A 276 10.20 0.51 -10.91
N SER A 277 9.31 0.88 -9.99
CA SER A 277 8.49 -0.06 -9.23
C SER A 277 7.49 -0.78 -10.13
N GLU A 278 7.36 -2.08 -9.93
CA GLU A 278 6.33 -2.88 -10.57
C GLU A 278 5.37 -3.43 -9.51
N SER A 279 4.09 -3.20 -9.74
CA SER A 279 3.03 -3.54 -8.79
C SER A 279 3.00 -5.05 -8.50
N ASP A 280 3.07 -5.41 -7.22
CA ASP A 280 3.08 -6.77 -6.66
C ASP A 280 4.27 -7.64 -7.11
N LYS A 281 5.40 -7.00 -7.42
CA LYS A 281 6.63 -7.68 -7.83
C LYS A 281 7.85 -7.21 -7.06
N VAL A 282 8.88 -8.06 -7.11
CA VAL A 282 10.26 -7.69 -6.79
C VAL A 282 11.03 -7.70 -8.10
N VAL A 283 11.62 -6.57 -8.45
CA VAL A 283 12.39 -6.42 -9.70
C VAL A 283 13.81 -5.97 -9.40
N GLN A 284 14.73 -6.25 -10.31
CA GLN A 284 16.10 -5.81 -10.21
C GLN A 284 16.46 -4.88 -11.38
N LYS A 285 16.95 -3.69 -11.08
CA LYS A 285 17.35 -2.67 -12.07
C LYS A 285 18.72 -2.13 -11.68
N ASN A 286 19.71 -2.22 -12.56
CA ASN A 286 21.09 -1.77 -12.32
C ASN A 286 21.71 -2.29 -11.00
N GLY A 287 21.40 -3.55 -10.63
CA GLY A 287 21.87 -4.13 -9.37
C GLY A 287 21.10 -3.66 -8.12
N VAL A 288 20.08 -2.79 -8.26
CA VAL A 288 19.19 -2.37 -7.17
C VAL A 288 17.94 -3.25 -7.17
N THR A 289 17.60 -3.82 -6.02
CA THR A 289 16.36 -4.59 -5.82
C THR A 289 15.22 -3.65 -5.44
N ILE A 290 14.12 -3.68 -6.19
CA ILE A 290 12.93 -2.83 -5.95
C ILE A 290 11.76 -3.73 -5.58
N ILE A 291 11.21 -3.52 -4.40
CA ILE A 291 10.11 -4.29 -3.82
C ILE A 291 8.84 -3.46 -3.93
N GLY A 292 7.88 -3.89 -4.76
CA GLY A 292 6.60 -3.26 -4.98
C GLY A 292 5.42 -4.11 -4.48
N TYR A 293 5.49 -4.63 -3.24
CA TYR A 293 4.40 -5.44 -2.70
C TYR A 293 3.14 -4.63 -2.44
N LYS A 294 2.01 -5.16 -2.90
CA LYS A 294 0.69 -4.67 -2.53
C LYS A 294 0.31 -5.11 -1.13
N ASN A 295 -0.59 -4.36 -0.51
CA ASN A 295 -1.22 -4.71 0.75
C ASN A 295 -0.21 -5.25 1.79
N ILE A 296 0.85 -4.48 2.02
CA ILE A 296 1.94 -4.85 2.95
C ILE A 296 1.41 -5.26 4.33
N PRO A 297 0.37 -4.61 4.92
CA PRO A 297 -0.19 -5.03 6.20
C PRO A 297 -0.65 -6.50 6.21
N ALA A 298 -1.22 -6.99 5.10
CA ALA A 298 -1.69 -8.38 5.02
C ALA A 298 -0.57 -9.43 5.13
N ARG A 299 0.69 -9.03 4.99
CA ARG A 299 1.87 -9.90 5.22
C ARG A 299 2.14 -10.15 6.72
N LEU A 300 1.39 -9.46 7.59
CA LEU A 300 1.29 -9.68 9.05
C LEU A 300 -0.17 -9.98 9.41
N ALA A 301 -0.78 -10.93 8.71
CA ALA A 301 -2.23 -11.12 8.67
C ALA A 301 -2.87 -11.26 10.06
N THR A 302 -2.23 -11.95 11.00
CA THR A 302 -2.76 -12.18 12.35
C THR A 302 -2.91 -10.86 13.12
N ASP A 303 -1.83 -10.07 13.19
CA ASP A 303 -1.82 -8.83 13.98
C ASP A 303 -2.66 -7.74 13.31
N THR A 304 -2.57 -7.61 11.97
CA THR A 304 -3.36 -6.62 11.22
C THR A 304 -4.85 -6.91 11.34
N SER A 305 -5.26 -8.18 11.27
CA SER A 305 -6.67 -8.58 11.47
C SER A 305 -7.14 -8.32 12.89
N ALA A 306 -6.30 -8.58 13.90
CA ALA A 306 -6.62 -8.31 15.29
C ALA A 306 -6.84 -6.82 15.57
N LEU A 307 -5.97 -5.95 15.03
CA LEU A 307 -6.11 -4.49 15.17
C LEU A 307 -7.32 -3.97 14.40
N TYR A 308 -7.50 -4.42 13.16
CA TYR A 308 -8.65 -4.05 12.35
C TYR A 308 -9.97 -4.42 13.03
N ALA A 309 -10.08 -5.63 13.59
CA ALA A 309 -11.26 -6.07 14.35
C ALA A 309 -11.52 -5.18 15.57
N LYS A 310 -10.48 -4.66 16.24
CA LYS A 310 -10.63 -3.72 17.35
C LYS A 310 -11.12 -2.36 16.87
N ASN A 311 -10.59 -1.86 15.74
CA ASN A 311 -11.05 -0.60 15.15
C ASN A 311 -12.55 -0.68 14.80
N ILE A 312 -12.98 -1.74 14.10
CA ILE A 312 -14.40 -1.95 13.79
C ILE A 312 -15.25 -2.11 15.07
N PHE A 313 -14.77 -2.87 16.06
CA PHE A 313 -15.53 -3.04 17.29
C PHE A 313 -15.80 -1.71 18.01
N ASN A 314 -14.84 -0.77 17.98
CA ASN A 314 -15.03 0.56 18.55
C ASN A 314 -16.07 1.38 17.78
N LEU A 315 -16.14 1.24 16.44
CA LEU A 315 -17.22 1.84 15.65
C LEU A 315 -18.57 1.22 15.97
N ILE A 316 -18.66 -0.11 16.08
CA ILE A 316 -19.92 -0.80 16.37
C ILE A 316 -20.57 -0.33 17.69
N LYS A 317 -19.78 0.08 18.67
CA LYS A 317 -20.29 0.66 19.92
C LYS A 317 -21.07 1.98 19.74
N LEU A 318 -20.87 2.67 18.61
CA LEU A 318 -21.65 3.86 18.25
C LEU A 318 -22.95 3.53 17.48
N LEU A 319 -23.05 2.28 17.03
CA LEU A 319 -24.17 1.83 16.19
C LEU A 319 -25.20 1.00 16.96
N LEU A 320 -24.79 0.35 18.03
CA LEU A 320 -25.64 -0.56 18.80
C LEU A 320 -25.90 -0.01 20.21
N ASP A 321 -27.14 -0.17 20.69
CA ASP A 321 -27.46 0.00 22.11
C ASP A 321 -27.02 -1.22 22.94
N ASP A 322 -27.17 -1.16 24.26
CA ASP A 322 -26.78 -2.24 25.19
C ASP A 322 -27.55 -3.54 24.95
N LYS A 323 -28.71 -3.47 24.27
CA LYS A 323 -29.54 -4.64 23.91
C LYS A 323 -29.13 -5.18 22.53
N GLY A 324 -28.12 -4.62 21.90
CA GLY A 324 -27.65 -5.02 20.57
C GLY A 324 -28.58 -4.61 19.43
N LYS A 325 -29.51 -3.69 19.68
CA LYS A 325 -30.37 -3.12 18.66
C LYS A 325 -29.65 -1.97 17.96
N LEU A 326 -29.80 -1.88 16.65
CA LEU A 326 -29.27 -0.80 15.85
C LEU A 326 -29.93 0.53 16.26
N ASN A 327 -29.15 1.48 16.77
CA ASN A 327 -29.58 2.77 17.26
C ASN A 327 -28.51 3.87 17.03
N PRO A 328 -28.06 4.09 15.79
CA PRO A 328 -27.03 5.09 15.50
C PRO A 328 -27.57 6.52 15.61
N ASP A 329 -26.78 7.42 16.21
CA ASP A 329 -26.98 8.84 16.05
C ASP A 329 -26.30 9.31 14.75
N TRP A 330 -27.05 9.42 13.67
CA TRP A 330 -26.54 9.88 12.37
C TRP A 330 -26.04 11.32 12.37
N ASN A 331 -26.26 12.08 13.46
CA ASN A 331 -25.72 13.42 13.63
C ASN A 331 -24.33 13.43 14.26
N ASP A 332 -23.90 12.30 14.82
CA ASP A 332 -22.53 12.15 15.32
C ASP A 332 -21.50 12.45 14.21
N GLU A 333 -20.50 13.29 14.54
CA GLU A 333 -19.47 13.71 13.56
C GLU A 333 -18.63 12.57 12.99
N ILE A 334 -18.43 11.46 13.78
CA ILE A 334 -17.73 10.27 13.30
C ILE A 334 -18.58 9.57 12.25
N LEU A 335 -19.86 9.32 12.55
CA LEU A 335 -20.75 8.64 11.61
C LEU A 335 -20.97 9.49 10.35
N LYS A 336 -21.16 10.81 10.48
CA LYS A 336 -21.25 11.72 9.33
C LYS A 336 -20.00 11.65 8.43
N GLY A 337 -18.82 11.64 9.04
CA GLY A 337 -17.54 11.58 8.30
C GLY A 337 -17.32 10.26 7.58
N MET A 338 -17.89 9.15 8.07
CA MET A 338 -17.69 7.80 7.54
C MET A 338 -18.79 7.33 6.59
N THR A 339 -19.99 7.87 6.69
CA THR A 339 -21.15 7.39 5.92
C THR A 339 -21.08 7.90 4.49
N ILE A 340 -21.02 6.97 3.53
CA ILE A 340 -20.99 7.30 2.10
C ILE A 340 -22.42 7.30 1.53
N THR A 341 -23.20 6.26 1.83
CA THR A 341 -24.59 6.13 1.39
C THR A 341 -25.49 5.83 2.58
N HIS A 342 -26.70 6.39 2.58
CA HIS A 342 -27.73 6.17 3.60
C HIS A 342 -29.12 6.43 3.02
N ASP A 343 -30.11 5.61 3.37
CA ASP A 343 -31.52 5.73 2.95
C ASP A 343 -31.68 5.99 1.44
N GLY A 344 -30.97 5.22 0.64
CA GLY A 344 -31.05 5.32 -0.82
C GLY A 344 -30.30 6.50 -1.44
N ASN A 345 -29.62 7.33 -0.65
CA ASN A 345 -28.92 8.53 -1.08
C ASN A 345 -27.41 8.43 -0.86
N ILE A 346 -26.65 9.19 -1.66
CA ILE A 346 -25.24 9.48 -1.41
C ILE A 346 -25.21 10.67 -0.46
N VAL A 347 -24.77 10.48 0.79
CA VAL A 347 -24.83 11.50 1.83
C VAL A 347 -23.50 12.19 2.10
N HIS A 348 -22.37 11.58 1.68
CA HIS A 348 -21.06 12.14 1.89
C HIS A 348 -20.73 13.21 0.84
N THR A 349 -20.44 14.42 1.27
CA THR A 349 -20.24 15.61 0.40
C THR A 349 -19.15 15.42 -0.67
N LEU A 350 -18.05 14.74 -0.34
CA LEU A 350 -16.96 14.47 -1.30
C LEU A 350 -17.36 13.56 -2.46
N PHE A 351 -18.48 12.84 -2.36
CA PHE A 351 -18.92 11.86 -3.35
C PHE A 351 -20.32 12.18 -3.93
N ALA A 352 -20.87 13.36 -3.64
CA ALA A 352 -22.20 13.78 -4.10
C ALA A 352 -22.37 13.62 -5.62
N ASP A 353 -21.32 13.92 -6.40
CA ASP A 353 -21.32 13.81 -7.86
C ASP A 353 -21.00 12.41 -8.40
N ALA A 354 -20.73 11.44 -7.53
CA ALA A 354 -20.35 10.08 -7.97
C ALA A 354 -21.45 9.35 -8.74
N ALA A 355 -22.72 9.72 -8.53
CA ALA A 355 -23.85 9.17 -9.27
C ALA A 355 -23.93 9.68 -10.73
N SER A 356 -23.42 10.89 -10.99
CA SER A 356 -23.46 11.56 -12.30
C SER A 356 -22.17 11.35 -13.12
N ALA A 357 -21.13 10.80 -12.54
CA ALA A 357 -19.83 10.64 -13.20
C ALA A 357 -19.93 9.68 -14.41
N LYS A 358 -19.87 10.24 -15.61
CA LYS A 358 -19.55 9.46 -16.84
C LYS A 358 -18.19 8.78 -16.64
N PRO A 359 -17.95 7.58 -17.24
CA PRO A 359 -16.68 6.90 -17.10
C PRO A 359 -15.57 7.82 -17.59
N SER A 360 -14.66 8.20 -16.71
CA SER A 360 -13.40 8.80 -17.16
C SER A 360 -12.72 7.75 -18.02
N SER A 361 -12.63 8.02 -19.32
CA SER A 361 -11.80 7.24 -20.23
C SER A 361 -10.39 7.21 -19.64
N LYS A 362 -9.90 6.02 -19.33
CA LYS A 362 -8.49 5.82 -19.01
C LYS A 362 -7.67 6.41 -20.15
N THR A 363 -7.13 7.58 -19.95
CA THR A 363 -6.12 8.13 -20.85
C THR A 363 -4.83 7.37 -20.57
N THR A 364 -4.70 6.23 -21.23
CA THR A 364 -3.39 5.65 -21.51
C THR A 364 -2.70 6.63 -22.45
N SER A 365 -1.95 7.56 -21.91
CA SER A 365 -1.02 8.36 -22.70
C SER A 365 0.17 7.48 -23.09
N THR A 366 -0.02 6.63 -24.08
CA THR A 366 1.06 6.15 -24.93
C THR A 366 1.49 7.34 -25.77
N ALA A 367 2.56 8.00 -25.37
CA ALA A 367 3.25 8.98 -26.20
C ALA A 367 3.70 8.27 -27.49
N ALA A 368 2.92 8.47 -28.55
CA ALA A 368 3.27 8.04 -29.89
C ALA A 368 4.45 8.91 -30.36
N VAL A 369 5.64 8.33 -30.34
CA VAL A 369 6.80 8.86 -31.04
C VAL A 369 6.48 8.84 -32.53
N LYS A 370 6.18 10.01 -33.11
CA LYS A 370 6.11 10.20 -34.55
C LYS A 370 7.47 9.90 -35.18
N LYS A 371 7.61 8.74 -35.81
CA LYS A 371 8.69 8.49 -36.79
C LYS A 371 8.44 9.36 -38.00
N GLN A 372 9.24 10.39 -38.18
CA GLN A 372 9.35 11.08 -39.48
C GLN A 372 9.99 10.11 -40.49
N ALA A 373 9.24 9.79 -41.53
CA ALA A 373 9.73 9.05 -42.67
C ALA A 373 10.67 9.94 -43.52
N ALA A 374 11.95 9.61 -43.51
CA ALA A 374 12.90 10.17 -44.48
C ALA A 374 12.79 9.39 -45.80
N LYS A 375 12.56 10.13 -46.90
CA LYS A 375 12.47 9.68 -48.27
C LYS A 375 13.77 9.00 -48.72
N LYS A 376 13.65 7.81 -49.34
CA LYS A 376 14.67 7.14 -50.13
C LYS A 376 14.85 7.85 -51.50
N PRO A 377 16.03 7.97 -52.01
CA PRO A 377 16.26 8.12 -53.46
C PRO A 377 16.48 6.76 -54.12
N THR A 378 15.86 6.62 -55.26
CA THR A 378 15.96 5.49 -56.21
C THR A 378 17.26 5.52 -56.99
N SER A 379 17.97 4.38 -57.14
CA SER A 379 18.71 4.06 -58.35
C SER A 379 19.06 2.57 -58.50
N LYS A 380 18.51 2.03 -59.56
CA LYS A 380 18.98 1.09 -60.61
C LYS A 380 19.65 -0.25 -60.23
N LYS A 381 19.01 -1.23 -60.82
CA LYS A 381 19.42 -2.63 -61.04
C LYS A 381 20.78 -2.78 -61.72
N THR A 382 21.52 -3.83 -61.36
CA THR A 382 22.24 -4.70 -62.32
C THR A 382 22.33 -6.12 -61.74
N ASP A 383 22.03 -7.07 -62.63
CA ASP A 383 22.04 -8.53 -62.47
C ASP A 383 23.47 -9.09 -62.43
N ALA A 384 23.68 -10.20 -61.69
CA ALA A 384 24.43 -11.37 -62.16
C ALA A 384 24.51 -12.49 -61.10
N LYS A 385 23.86 -13.59 -61.46
CA LYS A 385 24.22 -15.05 -61.49
C LYS A 385 25.05 -15.69 -60.34
N VAL A 386 24.39 -16.60 -59.66
CA VAL A 386 24.59 -18.09 -59.60
C VAL A 386 26.01 -18.60 -59.25
N ALA A 387 26.11 -19.34 -58.16
CA ALA A 387 26.77 -20.65 -58.12
C ALA A 387 26.48 -21.43 -56.80
N LYS A 388 26.35 -22.73 -56.99
CA LYS A 388 25.89 -23.80 -56.14
C LYS A 388 26.80 -24.22 -55.00
N LYS A 389 26.13 -24.89 -53.98
CA LYS A 389 26.69 -25.82 -53.01
C LYS A 389 27.69 -26.84 -53.54
N PRO A 390 28.50 -27.54 -52.69
CA PRO A 390 28.01 -28.82 -52.22
C PRO A 390 28.31 -29.21 -50.74
N LYS A 391 27.59 -30.28 -50.35
CA LYS A 391 27.63 -31.04 -49.09
C LYS A 391 28.86 -31.95 -49.02
N THR A 392 29.25 -32.37 -47.81
CA THR A 392 29.60 -33.76 -47.35
C THR A 392 30.04 -33.66 -45.89
N SER A 393 29.57 -34.35 -44.95
CA SER A 393 29.25 -35.73 -44.51
C SER A 393 30.26 -36.28 -43.49
N LYS A 394 29.70 -36.69 -42.30
CA LYS A 394 30.01 -37.83 -41.42
C LYS A 394 31.44 -37.99 -40.90
N THR A 395 31.68 -38.28 -39.60
CA THR A 395 31.41 -39.53 -38.87
C THR A 395 31.93 -39.43 -37.40
N SER A 396 31.09 -39.90 -36.51
CA SER A 396 31.23 -40.68 -35.28
C SER A 396 32.64 -41.08 -34.76
N LYS A 397 32.79 -41.01 -33.40
CA LYS A 397 32.98 -42.22 -32.54
C LYS A 397 33.07 -41.89 -31.06
N THR A 398 32.27 -42.57 -30.31
CA THR A 398 32.23 -42.94 -28.90
C THR A 398 33.60 -43.33 -28.29
N THR A 399 33.76 -43.01 -27.02
CA THR A 399 34.14 -43.98 -25.95
C THR A 399 34.05 -43.39 -24.54
N LYS A 400 33.33 -44.07 -23.66
CA LYS A 400 33.39 -44.13 -22.20
C LYS A 400 34.16 -45.42 -21.85
N PRO A 401 34.47 -45.77 -20.58
CA PRO A 401 34.72 -45.11 -19.32
C PRO A 401 35.97 -45.62 -18.57
N ALA A 402 36.29 -45.06 -17.38
CA ALA A 402 36.80 -45.90 -16.27
C ALA A 402 36.85 -45.15 -14.92
N LYS A 403 36.36 -45.86 -13.91
CA LYS A 403 36.43 -45.61 -12.45
C LYS A 403 37.84 -45.75 -11.90
N LYS A 404 38.14 -45.04 -10.78
CA LYS A 404 38.50 -45.56 -9.42
C LYS A 404 39.20 -44.47 -8.61
N SER A 405 38.61 -44.16 -7.47
CA SER A 405 39.03 -44.46 -6.08
C SER A 405 40.34 -43.81 -5.59
N GLY A 406 40.25 -43.06 -4.57
CA GLY A 406 41.19 -42.45 -3.65
C GLY A 406 40.46 -41.52 -2.74
#